data_9b9541fa98de9585a24e6ace2f06ae9d
#
_entry.id   9b9541fa98de9585a24e6ace2f06ae9d
#
_cell.length_a   1.000
_cell.length_b   1.000
_cell.length_c   1.000
_cell.angle_alpha   90.00
_cell.angle_beta   90.00
_cell.angle_gamma   90.00
#
_symmetry.space_group_name_H-M   'P 1'
#
loop_
_entity.id
_entity.type
_entity.pdbx_description
1 polymer ?
#
loop_
_entity_poly.entity_id
_entity_poly.type
_entity_poly.pdbx_seq_one_letter_code
_entity_poly.pdbx_strand_id
1 'polypeptide(L)'
;MDETLWQEIAWGRSEYALTVALRHTLLRAPLGLHFTKEALDAEKDSIHLAGFDPSGAVSACLVLRPSVTPSWIQAAPPEAVLDMPAYHLRQVAVRQDLQGLGWGRALMDYAHAWVLDKSPVRQVYLHARSSVVGFYEATGYKIAGEPFLEVGLEHRAMHRFLES
;
A
#
# COMPACT_ATOMS: atom_id res chain seq x y z
N MET A 1 14.57 -4.35 13.30
CA MET A 1 13.64 -3.26 12.94
C MET A 1 13.79 -2.01 13.79
N ASP A 2 14.38 -2.12 14.95
CA ASP A 2 14.50 -1.00 15.91
C ASP A 2 15.28 0.21 15.35
N GLU A 3 16.16 -0.02 14.39
CA GLU A 3 16.96 1.03 13.75
C GLU A 3 16.36 1.53 12.43
N THR A 4 15.16 1.06 12.08
CA THR A 4 14.49 1.52 10.85
C THR A 4 13.91 2.90 11.05
N LEU A 5 14.22 3.79 10.12
CA LEU A 5 13.60 5.10 10.08
C LEU A 5 12.38 5.04 9.16
N TRP A 6 11.19 5.10 9.75
CA TRP A 6 9.92 5.19 9.02
C TRP A 6 9.58 6.65 8.82
N GLN A 7 9.26 7.02 7.57
CA GLN A 7 8.96 8.42 7.25
C GLN A 7 8.08 8.57 6.02
N GLU A 8 7.40 9.70 5.97
CA GLU A 8 6.78 10.20 4.75
C GLU A 8 7.85 10.82 3.87
N ILE A 9 7.83 10.51 2.57
CA ILE A 9 8.81 11.02 1.61
C ILE A 9 8.13 11.86 0.53
N ALA A 10 8.88 12.82 -0.01
CA ALA A 10 8.36 13.73 -1.03
C ALA A 10 8.49 13.12 -2.42
N TRP A 11 7.38 13.18 -3.19
CA TRP A 11 7.39 12.75 -4.58
C TRP A 11 8.46 13.50 -5.39
N GLY A 12 9.12 12.78 -6.28
CA GLY A 12 10.10 13.36 -7.20
C GLY A 12 11.48 13.62 -6.61
N ARG A 13 11.68 13.34 -5.31
CA ARG A 13 12.98 13.47 -4.66
C ARG A 13 13.79 12.17 -4.75
N SER A 14 15.03 12.20 -4.25
CA SER A 14 15.92 11.02 -4.31
C SER A 14 15.36 9.81 -3.57
N GLU A 15 14.73 10.01 -2.41
CA GLU A 15 14.12 8.93 -1.64
C GLU A 15 12.96 8.29 -2.41
N TYR A 16 12.16 9.09 -3.11
CA TYR A 16 11.10 8.57 -3.97
C TYR A 16 11.67 7.67 -5.07
N ALA A 17 12.77 8.08 -5.71
CA ALA A 17 13.43 7.27 -6.74
C ALA A 17 13.88 5.91 -6.19
N LEU A 18 14.37 5.85 -4.95
CA LEU A 18 14.73 4.59 -4.30
C LEU A 18 13.53 3.68 -4.10
N THR A 19 12.37 4.24 -3.72
CA THR A 19 11.15 3.44 -3.57
C THR A 19 10.64 2.94 -4.92
N VAL A 20 10.72 3.75 -5.97
CA VAL A 20 10.33 3.32 -7.32
C VAL A 20 11.21 2.16 -7.79
N ALA A 21 12.52 2.22 -7.54
CA ALA A 21 13.45 1.14 -7.89
C ALA A 21 13.09 -0.16 -7.16
N LEU A 22 12.79 -0.10 -5.87
CA LEU A 22 12.37 -1.28 -5.10
C LEU A 22 11.05 -1.85 -5.63
N ARG A 23 10.07 -1.00 -5.89
CA ARG A 23 8.78 -1.40 -6.44
C ARG A 23 8.94 -2.03 -7.81
N HIS A 24 9.78 -1.48 -8.67
CA HIS A 24 10.06 -2.06 -9.98
C HIS A 24 10.60 -3.47 -9.86
N THR A 25 11.62 -3.66 -9.03
CA THR A 25 12.27 -4.96 -8.84
C THR A 25 11.28 -6.03 -8.37
N LEU A 26 10.37 -5.69 -7.47
CA LEU A 26 9.48 -6.66 -6.82
C LEU A 26 8.12 -6.81 -7.48
N LEU A 27 7.59 -5.74 -8.07
CA LEU A 27 6.19 -5.67 -8.50
C LEU A 27 6.01 -5.59 -10.02
N ARG A 28 7.02 -5.16 -10.77
CA ARG A 28 6.92 -4.96 -12.22
C ARG A 28 7.85 -5.84 -13.02
N ALA A 29 9.14 -5.85 -12.71
CA ALA A 29 10.11 -6.65 -13.45
C ALA A 29 9.77 -8.14 -13.52
N PRO A 30 9.27 -8.80 -12.45
CA PRO A 30 8.86 -10.20 -12.52
C PRO A 30 7.73 -10.47 -13.51
N LEU A 31 6.93 -9.44 -13.84
CA LEU A 31 5.82 -9.54 -14.80
C LEU A 31 6.20 -9.01 -16.18
N GLY A 32 7.46 -8.63 -16.40
CA GLY A 32 7.89 -8.01 -17.65
C GLY A 32 7.36 -6.60 -17.85
N LEU A 33 6.95 -5.92 -16.79
CA LEU A 33 6.34 -4.59 -16.82
C LEU A 33 7.31 -3.52 -16.32
N HIS A 34 7.03 -2.27 -16.69
CA HIS A 34 7.77 -1.08 -16.26
C HIS A 34 6.80 -0.01 -15.78
N PHE A 35 7.27 0.87 -14.89
CA PHE A 35 6.52 2.09 -14.59
C PHE A 35 6.71 3.07 -15.73
N THR A 36 5.60 3.58 -16.26
CA THR A 36 5.65 4.66 -17.25
C THR A 36 5.78 6.00 -16.55
N LYS A 37 6.25 7.03 -17.30
CA LYS A 37 6.29 8.39 -16.76
C LYS A 37 4.91 8.85 -16.31
N GLU A 38 3.87 8.56 -17.10
CA GLU A 38 2.49 8.90 -16.79
C GLU A 38 2.02 8.26 -15.49
N ALA A 39 2.35 6.99 -15.25
CA ALA A 39 1.99 6.30 -14.02
C ALA A 39 2.65 6.93 -12.79
N LEU A 40 3.92 7.31 -12.90
CA LEU A 40 4.65 7.96 -11.81
C LEU A 40 4.16 9.40 -11.57
N ASP A 41 3.88 10.14 -12.64
CA ASP A 41 3.31 11.50 -12.54
C ASP A 41 1.92 11.46 -11.86
N ALA A 42 1.14 10.41 -12.09
CA ALA A 42 -0.17 10.23 -11.44
C ALA A 42 -0.07 10.03 -9.92
N GLU A 43 1.12 9.74 -9.40
CA GLU A 43 1.36 9.57 -7.96
C GLU A 43 1.78 10.86 -7.25
N LYS A 44 1.85 11.97 -7.97
CA LYS A 44 2.36 13.24 -7.43
C LYS A 44 1.62 13.71 -6.18
N ASP A 45 0.31 13.52 -6.12
CA ASP A 45 -0.53 13.97 -5.01
C ASP A 45 -0.83 12.84 -4.01
N SER A 46 -0.18 11.70 -4.15
CA SER A 46 -0.31 10.59 -3.22
C SER A 46 0.64 10.76 -2.03
N ILE A 47 0.34 10.03 -0.95
CA ILE A 47 1.22 9.95 0.22
C ILE A 47 2.17 8.78 0.02
N HIS A 48 3.46 9.03 0.15
CA HIS A 48 4.51 8.02 -0.03
C HIS A 48 5.17 7.76 1.31
N LEU A 49 5.07 6.52 1.79
CA LEU A 49 5.62 6.11 3.08
C LEU A 49 6.70 5.06 2.86
N ALA A 50 7.80 5.18 3.59
CA ALA A 50 8.92 4.26 3.46
C ALA A 50 9.68 4.08 4.77
N GLY A 51 10.36 2.95 4.86
CA GLY A 51 11.33 2.68 5.92
C GLY A 51 12.72 2.56 5.31
N PHE A 52 13.71 3.08 6.01
CA PHE A 52 15.11 3.06 5.59
C PHE A 52 15.94 2.39 6.67
N ASP A 53 16.91 1.58 6.24
CA ASP A 53 17.85 0.98 7.16
C ASP A 53 18.97 1.99 7.53
N PRO A 54 19.85 1.67 8.49
CA PRO A 54 20.92 2.60 8.90
C PRO A 54 21.88 3.01 7.77
N SER A 55 21.98 2.22 6.70
CA SER A 55 22.81 2.56 5.54
C SER A 55 22.14 3.57 4.61
N GLY A 56 20.85 3.88 4.84
CA GLY A 56 20.07 4.73 3.96
C GLY A 56 19.39 4.00 2.81
N ALA A 57 19.49 2.67 2.75
CA ALA A 57 18.80 1.87 1.74
C ALA A 57 17.34 1.67 2.14
N VAL A 58 16.43 1.69 1.14
CA VAL A 58 15.01 1.49 1.41
C VAL A 58 14.74 0.03 1.78
N SER A 59 14.04 -0.16 2.90
CA SER A 59 13.66 -1.49 3.41
C SER A 59 12.28 -1.89 2.95
N ALA A 60 11.34 -0.93 2.92
CA ALA A 60 9.95 -1.18 2.58
C ALA A 60 9.27 0.14 2.20
N CYS A 61 8.22 0.06 1.41
CA CYS A 61 7.46 1.26 1.02
C CYS A 61 6.03 0.90 0.61
N LEU A 62 5.18 1.93 0.59
CA LEU A 62 3.83 1.86 0.03
C LEU A 62 3.36 3.24 -0.41
N VAL A 63 2.25 3.26 -1.12
CA VAL A 63 1.60 4.49 -1.59
C VAL A 63 0.16 4.50 -1.08
N LEU A 64 -0.26 5.63 -0.52
CA LEU A 64 -1.65 5.90 -0.18
C LEU A 64 -2.19 6.94 -1.16
N ARG A 65 -3.05 6.51 -2.06
CA ARG A 65 -3.66 7.41 -3.04
C ARG A 65 -4.99 7.93 -2.51
N PRO A 66 -5.17 9.27 -2.44
CA PRO A 66 -6.49 9.83 -2.09
C PRO A 66 -7.57 9.35 -3.06
N SER A 67 -8.70 8.89 -2.50
CA SER A 67 -9.76 8.24 -3.27
C SER A 67 -11.09 8.40 -2.54
N VAL A 68 -12.10 7.68 -3.02
CA VAL A 68 -13.35 7.44 -2.33
C VAL A 68 -13.60 5.93 -2.31
N THR A 69 -14.35 5.46 -1.33
CA THR A 69 -14.70 4.03 -1.27
C THR A 69 -15.55 3.68 -2.50
N PRO A 70 -15.07 2.80 -3.39
CA PRO A 70 -15.74 2.52 -4.65
C PRO A 70 -17.09 1.82 -4.46
N SER A 71 -18.01 2.05 -5.40
CA SER A 71 -19.35 1.44 -5.36
C SER A 71 -19.33 -0.09 -5.50
N TRP A 72 -18.30 -0.66 -6.14
CA TRP A 72 -18.16 -2.12 -6.27
C TRP A 72 -17.78 -2.81 -4.96
N ILE A 73 -17.44 -2.07 -3.92
CA ILE A 73 -17.21 -2.57 -2.55
C ILE A 73 -18.52 -2.82 -1.78
N GLN A 74 -19.62 -3.08 -2.48
CA GLN A 74 -20.92 -3.26 -1.85
C GLN A 74 -21.03 -4.54 -1.00
N ALA A 75 -20.26 -5.58 -1.31
CA ALA A 75 -20.21 -6.79 -0.51
C ALA A 75 -19.21 -6.69 0.66
N ALA A 76 -18.75 -5.49 0.94
CA ALA A 76 -17.80 -5.21 1.98
C ALA A 76 -18.39 -5.35 3.38
N PRO A 77 -17.54 -5.34 4.41
CA PRO A 77 -17.99 -5.29 5.79
C PRO A 77 -18.95 -4.13 6.05
N PRO A 78 -19.85 -4.25 7.04
CA PRO A 78 -20.85 -3.22 7.33
C PRO A 78 -20.29 -1.83 7.62
N GLU A 79 -19.04 -1.75 8.08
CA GLU A 79 -18.35 -0.48 8.36
C GLU A 79 -17.91 0.28 7.11
N ALA A 80 -17.92 -0.36 5.93
CA ALA A 80 -17.55 0.33 4.69
C ALA A 80 -18.66 1.31 4.29
N VAL A 81 -18.27 2.57 4.05
CA VAL A 81 -19.19 3.64 3.64
C VAL A 81 -18.81 4.08 2.22
N LEU A 82 -19.73 3.84 1.27
CA LEU A 82 -19.48 4.12 -0.15
C LEU A 82 -19.43 5.63 -0.40
N ASP A 83 -18.65 6.03 -1.41
CA ASP A 83 -18.52 7.41 -1.88
C ASP A 83 -17.98 8.40 -0.82
N MET A 84 -17.47 7.88 0.29
CA MET A 84 -16.80 8.70 1.30
C MET A 84 -15.28 8.68 1.10
N PRO A 85 -14.57 9.73 1.54
CA PRO A 85 -13.12 9.77 1.40
C PRO A 85 -12.46 8.50 1.95
N ALA A 86 -11.50 8.00 1.19
CA ALA A 86 -10.73 6.80 1.50
C ALA A 86 -9.32 6.94 0.95
N TYR A 87 -8.38 6.14 1.45
CA TYR A 87 -7.12 5.93 0.76
C TYR A 87 -7.14 4.59 0.03
N HIS A 88 -6.69 4.61 -1.22
CA HIS A 88 -6.35 3.39 -1.95
C HIS A 88 -4.89 3.08 -1.66
N LEU A 89 -4.65 2.04 -0.87
CA LEU A 89 -3.31 1.59 -0.52
C LEU A 89 -2.76 0.76 -1.68
N ARG A 90 -1.59 1.15 -2.18
CA ARG A 90 -1.00 0.58 -3.39
C ARG A 90 0.50 0.37 -3.22
N GLN A 91 1.06 -0.48 -4.09
CA GLN A 91 2.50 -0.62 -4.29
C GLN A 91 3.24 -0.97 -3.00
N VAL A 92 2.67 -1.90 -2.23
CA VAL A 92 3.32 -2.41 -1.01
C VAL A 92 4.51 -3.27 -1.42
N ALA A 93 5.69 -2.90 -0.97
CA ALA A 93 6.92 -3.61 -1.31
C ALA A 93 7.83 -3.71 -0.07
N VAL A 94 8.32 -4.91 0.19
CA VAL A 94 9.33 -5.18 1.23
C VAL A 94 10.53 -5.80 0.55
N ARG A 95 11.72 -5.25 0.80
CA ARG A 95 12.96 -5.77 0.20
C ARG A 95 13.09 -7.27 0.43
N GLN A 96 13.50 -8.00 -0.59
CA GLN A 96 13.45 -9.46 -0.60
C GLN A 96 14.15 -10.13 0.59
N ASP A 97 15.31 -9.62 0.98
CA ASP A 97 16.07 -10.15 2.12
C ASP A 97 15.39 -9.90 3.48
N LEU A 98 14.38 -9.05 3.53
CA LEU A 98 13.63 -8.70 4.73
C LEU A 98 12.24 -9.33 4.79
N GLN A 99 11.83 -10.04 3.75
CA GLN A 99 10.51 -10.68 3.73
C GLN A 99 10.46 -11.84 4.74
N GLY A 100 9.29 -12.05 5.34
CA GLY A 100 9.10 -13.08 6.35
C GLY A 100 9.62 -12.72 7.75
N LEU A 101 10.09 -11.49 7.95
CA LEU A 101 10.69 -11.03 9.21
C LEU A 101 9.84 -9.98 9.95
N GLY A 102 8.60 -9.75 9.51
CA GLY A 102 7.70 -8.79 10.16
C GLY A 102 7.75 -7.37 9.60
N TRP A 103 8.53 -7.10 8.56
CA TRP A 103 8.66 -5.76 7.97
C TRP A 103 7.38 -5.29 7.30
N GLY A 104 6.66 -6.19 6.61
CA GLY A 104 5.38 -5.86 5.99
C GLY A 104 4.35 -5.43 7.02
N ARG A 105 4.28 -6.14 8.16
CA ARG A 105 3.39 -5.79 9.26
C ARG A 105 3.75 -4.43 9.85
N ALA A 106 5.04 -4.18 10.07
CA ALA A 106 5.50 -2.90 10.59
C ALA A 106 5.19 -1.73 9.64
N LEU A 107 5.35 -1.96 8.34
CA LEU A 107 4.98 -0.98 7.32
C LEU A 107 3.49 -0.65 7.36
N MET A 108 2.63 -1.66 7.44
CA MET A 108 1.18 -1.47 7.51
C MET A 108 0.78 -0.73 8.79
N ASP A 109 1.37 -1.10 9.93
CA ASP A 109 1.11 -0.43 11.21
C ASP A 109 1.52 1.05 11.14
N TYR A 110 2.66 1.35 10.53
CA TYR A 110 3.09 2.73 10.31
C TYR A 110 2.10 3.50 9.43
N ALA A 111 1.66 2.90 8.34
CA ALA A 111 0.70 3.55 7.43
C ALA A 111 -0.63 3.84 8.13
N HIS A 112 -1.17 2.89 8.89
CA HIS A 112 -2.42 3.10 9.63
C HIS A 112 -2.27 4.19 10.69
N ALA A 113 -1.16 4.20 11.42
CA ALA A 113 -0.87 5.24 12.40
C ALA A 113 -0.74 6.62 11.73
N TRP A 114 -0.10 6.68 10.55
CA TRP A 114 0.00 7.91 9.78
C TRP A 114 -1.39 8.45 9.41
N VAL A 115 -2.27 7.59 8.90
CA VAL A 115 -3.63 7.99 8.52
C VAL A 115 -4.39 8.52 9.74
N LEU A 116 -4.35 7.81 10.87
CA LEU A 116 -5.04 8.23 12.09
C LEU A 116 -4.51 9.56 12.62
N ASP A 117 -3.22 9.81 12.52
CA ASP A 117 -2.57 11.01 13.07
C ASP A 117 -2.67 12.21 12.13
N LYS A 118 -2.53 12.01 10.83
CA LYS A 118 -2.35 13.09 9.84
C LYS A 118 -3.58 13.39 8.99
N SER A 119 -4.63 12.56 9.06
CA SER A 119 -5.77 12.67 8.15
C SER A 119 -7.09 12.44 8.90
N PRO A 120 -8.20 13.07 8.46
CA PRO A 120 -9.54 12.72 8.96
C PRO A 120 -10.12 11.46 8.28
N VAL A 121 -9.49 10.97 7.21
CA VAL A 121 -9.93 9.78 6.48
C VAL A 121 -9.81 8.55 7.38
N ARG A 122 -10.82 7.67 7.34
CA ARG A 122 -10.85 6.48 8.20
C ARG A 122 -11.04 5.19 7.42
N GLN A 123 -11.14 5.27 6.11
CA GLN A 123 -11.29 4.08 5.27
C GLN A 123 -10.06 3.88 4.40
N VAL A 124 -9.58 2.64 4.36
CA VAL A 124 -8.49 2.23 3.47
C VAL A 124 -8.95 0.99 2.72
N TYR A 125 -8.78 0.98 1.41
CA TYR A 125 -9.04 -0.20 0.60
C TYR A 125 -7.82 -0.51 -0.27
N LEU A 126 -7.73 -1.75 -0.71
CA LEU A 126 -6.62 -2.22 -1.52
C LEU A 126 -7.06 -3.36 -2.45
N HIS A 127 -6.24 -3.64 -3.44
CA HIS A 127 -6.35 -4.79 -4.31
C HIS A 127 -5.21 -5.76 -3.96
N ALA A 128 -5.54 -6.86 -3.29
CA ALA A 128 -4.54 -7.84 -2.90
C ALA A 128 -4.49 -8.97 -3.92
N ARG A 129 -3.29 -9.39 -4.31
CA ARG A 129 -3.14 -10.66 -5.02
C ARG A 129 -3.75 -11.75 -4.13
N SER A 130 -4.48 -12.68 -4.73
CA SER A 130 -5.16 -13.73 -3.97
C SER A 130 -4.21 -14.53 -3.08
N SER A 131 -2.96 -14.66 -3.49
CA SER A 131 -1.93 -15.39 -2.72
C SER A 131 -1.51 -14.69 -1.42
N VAL A 132 -1.81 -13.40 -1.23
CA VAL A 132 -1.41 -12.64 -0.04
C VAL A 132 -2.59 -12.06 0.75
N VAL A 133 -3.80 -12.50 0.44
CA VAL A 133 -5.00 -12.08 1.18
C VAL A 133 -4.84 -12.33 2.69
N GLY A 134 -4.30 -13.47 3.09
CA GLY A 134 -4.08 -13.79 4.50
C GLY A 134 -3.20 -12.78 5.23
N PHE A 135 -2.20 -12.23 4.56
CA PHE A 135 -1.35 -11.18 5.13
C PHE A 135 -2.19 -9.93 5.47
N TYR A 136 -3.05 -9.50 4.55
CA TYR A 136 -3.89 -8.32 4.78
C TYR A 136 -5.00 -8.59 5.80
N GLU A 137 -5.56 -9.80 5.81
CA GLU A 137 -6.52 -10.17 6.86
C GLU A 137 -5.89 -10.07 8.24
N ALA A 138 -4.63 -10.48 8.39
CA ALA A 138 -3.89 -10.36 9.64
C ALA A 138 -3.63 -8.90 10.05
N THR A 139 -3.69 -7.96 9.09
CA THR A 139 -3.56 -6.52 9.35
C THR A 139 -4.92 -5.82 9.49
N GLY A 140 -6.01 -6.57 9.59
CA GLY A 140 -7.35 -6.02 9.88
C GLY A 140 -8.22 -5.74 8.66
N TYR A 141 -7.82 -6.14 7.46
CA TYR A 141 -8.61 -5.97 6.24
C TYR A 141 -9.59 -7.12 6.08
N LYS A 142 -10.72 -6.84 5.46
CA LYS A 142 -11.74 -7.83 5.12
C LYS A 142 -11.97 -7.81 3.61
N ILE A 143 -12.21 -9.00 3.04
CA ILE A 143 -12.50 -9.14 1.63
C ILE A 143 -13.79 -8.38 1.28
N ALA A 144 -13.78 -7.70 0.13
CA ALA A 144 -14.85 -6.84 -0.33
C ALA A 144 -15.11 -7.10 -1.83
N GLY A 145 -15.95 -8.06 -2.13
CA GLY A 145 -16.34 -8.39 -3.50
C GLY A 145 -15.69 -9.64 -4.06
N GLU A 146 -16.02 -9.94 -5.31
CA GLU A 146 -15.60 -11.13 -6.02
C GLU A 146 -14.16 -11.03 -6.51
N PRO A 147 -13.47 -12.16 -6.79
CA PRO A 147 -12.16 -12.14 -7.41
C PRO A 147 -12.20 -11.45 -8.78
N PHE A 148 -11.10 -10.78 -9.14
CA PHE A 148 -10.94 -10.14 -10.44
C PHE A 148 -9.49 -10.24 -10.91
N LEU A 149 -9.26 -10.01 -12.21
CA LEU A 149 -7.92 -10.02 -12.78
C LEU A 149 -7.35 -8.61 -12.84
N GLU A 150 -6.11 -8.47 -12.40
CA GLU A 150 -5.34 -7.24 -12.51
C GLU A 150 -3.90 -7.64 -12.87
N VAL A 151 -3.33 -7.04 -13.89
CA VAL A 151 -2.03 -7.41 -14.48
C VAL A 151 -1.89 -8.92 -14.73
N GLY A 152 -2.99 -9.56 -15.13
CA GLY A 152 -3.02 -10.99 -15.44
C GLY A 152 -3.05 -11.92 -14.23
N LEU A 153 -3.16 -11.41 -13.03
CA LEU A 153 -3.19 -12.17 -11.78
C LEU A 153 -4.52 -11.98 -11.05
N GLU A 154 -4.97 -13.04 -10.36
CA GLU A 154 -6.17 -12.97 -9.55
C GLU A 154 -5.94 -12.10 -8.33
N HIS A 155 -6.86 -11.15 -8.12
CA HIS A 155 -6.86 -10.21 -7.00
C HIS A 155 -8.20 -10.24 -6.27
N ARG A 156 -8.15 -9.80 -5.03
CA ARG A 156 -9.34 -9.52 -4.21
C ARG A 156 -9.26 -8.09 -3.71
N ALA A 157 -10.39 -7.38 -3.80
CA ALA A 157 -10.50 -6.11 -3.09
C ALA A 157 -10.64 -6.36 -1.60
N MET A 158 -10.01 -5.52 -0.80
CA MET A 158 -10.08 -5.60 0.65
C MET A 158 -10.27 -4.21 1.25
N HIS A 159 -10.92 -4.13 2.41
CA HIS A 159 -11.27 -2.88 3.05
C HIS A 159 -11.04 -2.98 4.56
N ARG A 160 -10.61 -1.87 5.15
CA ARG A 160 -10.51 -1.70 6.60
C ARG A 160 -11.03 -0.32 6.99
N PHE A 161 -11.84 -0.27 8.06
CA PHE A 161 -12.18 0.98 8.73
C PHE A 161 -11.23 1.16 9.92
N LEU A 162 -10.53 2.31 9.96
CA LEU A 162 -9.57 2.60 11.02
C LEU A 162 -10.26 3.29 12.19
N GLU A 163 -10.07 2.72 13.38
CA GLU A 163 -10.59 3.29 14.63
C GLU A 163 -9.44 3.90 15.44
N SER A 164 -9.73 5.03 16.04
CA SER A 164 -8.75 5.72 16.90
C SER A 164 -8.64 5.02 18.25
#